data_02142da5e0e2c69e44c94eb19d7dbc09
#
_entry.id   02142da5e0e2c69e44c94eb19d7dbc09
#
_cell.length_a   1.000
_cell.length_b   1.000
_cell.length_c   1.000
_cell.angle_alpha   90.00
_cell.angle_beta   90.00
_cell.angle_gamma   90.00
#
_symmetry.space_group_name_H-M   'P 1'
#
loop_
_entity.id
_entity.type
_entity.pdbx_description
1 polymer ?
#
loop_
_entity_poly.entity_id
_entity_poly.type
_entity_poly.pdbx_seq_one_letter_code
_entity_poly.pdbx_strand_id
1 'polypeptide(L)'
;MVSIILISHGEFCEGLLKSLIMVTGDDYGIKTLALYPGMTADTYREKLDQIILENENSEGTLILADIVFGTPFQSAAYMSKTHKIGLVSGMNMPMLVAVVSERTESSTLKDLIEIATNPDYHGIQGTLFEKGETKRRGKLSINKD
;
A
#
# COMPACT_ATOMS: atom_id res chain seq x y z
N MET A 1 -4.73 10.13 13.45
CA MET A 1 -4.91 8.90 12.63
C MET A 1 -3.59 8.57 11.93
N VAL A 2 -3.28 7.30 11.79
CA VAL A 2 -2.06 6.88 11.09
C VAL A 2 -2.04 7.43 9.67
N SER A 3 -0.91 8.04 9.27
CA SER A 3 -0.71 8.50 7.89
C SER A 3 -0.29 7.33 7.01
N ILE A 4 -0.62 7.37 5.72
CA ILE A 4 -0.25 6.32 4.77
C ILE A 4 0.55 6.91 3.62
N ILE A 5 1.69 6.30 3.31
CA ILE A 5 2.53 6.66 2.17
C ILE A 5 2.75 5.41 1.33
N LEU A 6 2.59 5.53 0.02
CA LEU A 6 2.88 4.47 -0.92
C LEU A 6 4.19 4.78 -1.63
N ILE A 7 5.09 3.80 -1.67
CA ILE A 7 6.39 3.97 -2.33
C ILE A 7 6.60 2.84 -3.34
N SER A 8 7.30 3.14 -4.43
CA SER A 8 7.55 2.13 -5.45
C SER A 8 8.69 2.50 -6.37
N HIS A 9 9.17 1.51 -7.10
CA HIS A 9 9.97 1.72 -8.30
C HIS A 9 9.01 2.29 -9.35
N GLY A 10 9.42 3.39 -9.99
CA GLY A 10 8.58 4.01 -11.00
C GLY A 10 7.22 4.43 -10.45
N GLU A 11 6.31 4.66 -11.35
CA GLU A 11 4.99 5.25 -11.07
C GLU A 11 3.95 4.28 -10.55
N PHE A 12 4.34 3.06 -10.18
CA PHE A 12 3.40 2.06 -9.69
C PHE A 12 2.57 2.58 -8.50
N CYS A 13 3.22 3.22 -7.53
CA CYS A 13 2.49 3.74 -6.37
C CYS A 13 1.51 4.85 -6.75
N GLU A 14 1.87 5.69 -7.71
CA GLU A 14 0.98 6.76 -8.19
C GLU A 14 -0.24 6.18 -8.90
N GLY A 15 -0.03 5.17 -9.74
CA GLY A 15 -1.12 4.49 -10.43
C GLY A 15 -2.02 3.73 -9.47
N LEU A 16 -1.44 3.12 -8.45
CA LEU A 16 -2.22 2.41 -7.44
C LEU A 16 -3.15 3.37 -6.70
N LEU A 17 -2.67 4.53 -6.31
CA LEU A 17 -3.50 5.55 -5.67
C LEU A 17 -4.61 6.03 -6.60
N LYS A 18 -4.30 6.30 -7.86
CA LYS A 18 -5.30 6.71 -8.83
C LYS A 18 -6.39 5.65 -9.00
N SER A 19 -6.00 4.39 -9.03
CA SER A 19 -6.96 3.28 -9.12
C SER A 19 -7.82 3.18 -7.85
N LEU A 20 -7.22 3.40 -6.69
CA LEU A 20 -7.98 3.41 -5.43
C LEU A 20 -9.06 4.50 -5.47
N ILE A 21 -8.70 5.69 -5.93
CA ILE A 21 -9.65 6.80 -6.04
C ILE A 21 -10.80 6.42 -6.98
N MET A 22 -10.50 5.75 -8.09
CA MET A 22 -11.54 5.29 -9.01
C MET A 22 -12.50 4.31 -8.34
N VAL A 23 -11.99 3.41 -7.51
CA VAL A 23 -12.79 2.38 -6.85
C VAL A 23 -13.59 2.92 -5.66
N THR A 24 -12.99 3.81 -4.87
CA THR A 24 -13.58 4.25 -3.59
C THR A 24 -14.08 5.69 -3.61
N GLY A 25 -13.61 6.51 -4.53
CA GLY A 25 -13.97 7.93 -4.61
C GLY A 25 -13.18 8.85 -3.70
N ASP A 26 -12.16 8.34 -2.99
CA ASP A 26 -11.40 9.15 -2.03
C ASP A 26 -9.92 8.79 -2.10
N ASP A 27 -9.05 9.74 -1.81
CA ASP A 27 -7.61 9.51 -1.71
C ASP A 27 -7.17 9.20 -0.26
N TYR A 28 -8.05 9.35 0.71
CA TYR A 28 -7.79 9.09 2.13
C TYR A 28 -6.58 9.84 2.70
N GLY A 29 -6.15 10.91 2.04
CA GLY A 29 -4.96 11.66 2.45
C GLY A 29 -3.63 10.95 2.14
N ILE A 30 -3.67 9.89 1.35
CA ILE A 30 -2.48 9.09 1.02
C ILE A 30 -1.51 9.90 0.16
N LYS A 31 -0.22 9.81 0.50
CA LYS A 31 0.85 10.40 -0.29
C LYS A 31 1.62 9.30 -1.00
N THR A 32 2.28 9.65 -2.10
CA THR A 32 3.09 8.70 -2.87
C THR A 32 4.48 9.26 -3.10
N LEU A 33 5.45 8.35 -3.22
CA LEU A 33 6.80 8.74 -3.63
C LEU A 33 7.37 7.65 -4.55
N ALA A 34 7.44 7.97 -5.82
CA ALA A 34 7.99 7.09 -6.84
C ALA A 34 9.50 7.28 -6.98
N LEU A 35 10.21 6.18 -7.20
CA LEU A 35 11.62 6.24 -7.56
C LEU A 35 11.71 6.26 -9.08
N TYR A 36 12.17 7.37 -9.65
CA TYR A 36 12.34 7.48 -11.09
C TYR A 36 13.79 7.18 -11.51
N PRO A 37 14.02 6.74 -12.75
CA PRO A 37 15.39 6.52 -13.24
C PRO A 37 16.25 7.76 -13.06
N GLY A 38 17.48 7.58 -12.61
CA GLY A 38 18.42 8.68 -12.38
C GLY A 38 18.33 9.30 -10.99
N MET A 39 17.33 8.99 -10.21
CA MET A 39 17.22 9.50 -8.86
C MET A 39 18.17 8.74 -7.94
N THR A 40 18.94 9.47 -7.12
CA THR A 40 19.88 8.84 -6.18
C THR A 40 19.14 8.41 -4.91
N ALA A 41 19.74 7.45 -4.19
CA ALA A 41 19.18 7.01 -2.91
C ALA A 41 19.12 8.16 -1.91
N ASP A 42 20.12 9.02 -1.88
CA ASP A 42 20.13 10.16 -0.95
C ASP A 42 19.00 11.13 -1.25
N THR A 43 18.79 11.46 -2.52
CA THR A 43 17.69 12.35 -2.91
C THR A 43 16.34 11.71 -2.57
N TYR A 44 16.20 10.42 -2.82
CA TYR A 44 14.97 9.71 -2.51
C TYR A 44 14.68 9.76 -1.00
N ARG A 45 15.68 9.52 -0.17
CA ARG A 45 15.54 9.57 1.29
C ARG A 45 15.15 10.95 1.79
N GLU A 46 15.76 11.99 1.22
CA GLU A 46 15.42 13.37 1.59
C GLU A 46 13.95 13.67 1.31
N LYS A 47 13.48 13.25 0.13
CA LYS A 47 12.06 13.43 -0.23
C LYS A 47 11.13 12.64 0.66
N LEU A 48 11.49 11.41 0.98
CA LEU A 48 10.68 10.58 1.87
C LEU A 48 10.60 11.18 3.27
N ASP A 49 11.74 11.62 3.80
CA ASP A 49 11.79 12.29 5.10
C ASP A 49 10.86 13.50 5.12
N GLN A 50 10.90 14.31 4.06
CA GLN A 50 10.07 15.50 3.94
C GLN A 50 8.58 15.15 3.98
N ILE A 51 8.16 14.12 3.23
CA ILE A 51 6.77 13.70 3.20
C ILE A 51 6.32 13.19 4.57
N ILE A 52 7.17 12.43 5.25
CA ILE A 52 6.87 11.93 6.59
C ILE A 52 6.67 13.08 7.55
N LEU A 53 7.59 14.06 7.53
CA LEU A 53 7.50 15.23 8.41
C LEU A 53 6.25 16.05 8.16
N GLU A 54 5.88 16.25 6.90
CA GLU A 54 4.69 17.04 6.55
C GLU A 54 3.39 16.39 7.02
N ASN A 55 3.41 15.09 7.27
CA ASN A 55 2.23 14.34 7.68
C ASN A 55 2.40 13.71 9.07
N GLU A 56 3.35 14.22 9.86
CA GLU A 56 3.68 13.65 11.15
C GLU A 56 2.51 13.75 12.13
N ASN A 57 2.34 12.69 12.90
CA ASN A 57 1.31 12.60 13.92
C ASN A 57 1.74 11.58 14.99
N SER A 58 1.03 11.58 16.11
CA SER A 58 1.39 10.73 17.26
C SER A 58 1.20 9.24 16.98
N GLU A 59 0.35 8.87 16.00
CA GLU A 59 0.08 7.46 15.70
C GLU A 59 1.11 6.85 14.75
N GLY A 60 1.85 7.68 14.04
CA GLY A 60 2.90 7.24 13.13
C GLY A 60 2.48 7.17 11.68
N THR A 61 3.36 6.63 10.85
CA THR A 61 3.18 6.54 9.41
C THR A 61 3.31 5.09 8.95
N LEU A 62 2.31 4.62 8.23
CA LEU A 62 2.37 3.32 7.57
C LEU A 62 2.88 3.53 6.15
N ILE A 63 3.98 2.88 5.82
CA ILE A 63 4.56 2.93 4.47
C ILE A 63 4.33 1.59 3.81
N LEU A 64 3.68 1.62 2.65
CA LEU A 64 3.46 0.42 1.83
C LEU A 64 4.37 0.50 0.62
N ALA A 65 5.17 -0.55 0.42
CA ALA A 65 6.14 -0.63 -0.67
C ALA A 65 5.74 -1.70 -1.69
N ASP A 66 6.26 -1.55 -2.91
CA ASP A 66 5.99 -2.52 -3.97
C ASP A 66 6.65 -3.87 -3.68
N ILE A 67 7.96 -3.88 -3.39
CA ILE A 67 8.70 -5.11 -3.10
C ILE A 67 9.67 -4.89 -1.94
N VAL A 68 10.19 -5.97 -1.39
CA VAL A 68 10.99 -5.97 -0.16
C VAL A 68 12.45 -5.54 -0.37
N PHE A 69 12.85 -5.12 -1.57
CA PHE A 69 14.23 -4.69 -1.83
C PHE A 69 14.26 -3.44 -2.71
N GLY A 70 15.46 -2.88 -2.86
CA GLY A 70 15.67 -1.67 -3.64
C GLY A 70 15.57 -0.41 -2.81
N THR A 71 15.84 0.70 -3.46
CA THR A 71 15.93 2.01 -2.82
C THR A 71 14.66 2.41 -2.07
N PRO A 72 13.45 2.21 -2.61
CA PRO A 72 12.25 2.60 -1.85
C PRO A 72 12.13 1.91 -0.50
N PHE A 73 12.20 0.58 -0.49
CA PHE A 73 12.05 -0.19 0.74
C PHE A 73 13.16 0.13 1.74
N GLN A 74 14.41 0.16 1.28
CA GLN A 74 15.54 0.43 2.16
C GLN A 74 15.49 1.83 2.74
N SER A 75 15.03 2.80 1.96
CA SER A 75 14.87 4.17 2.43
C SER A 75 13.81 4.25 3.52
N ALA A 76 12.69 3.56 3.36
CA ALA A 76 11.65 3.52 4.37
C ALA A 76 12.16 2.86 5.65
N ALA A 77 12.89 1.76 5.53
CA ALA A 77 13.49 1.10 6.69
C ALA A 77 14.46 2.04 7.41
N TYR A 78 15.23 2.81 6.66
CA TYR A 78 16.15 3.79 7.23
C TYR A 78 15.41 4.88 8.04
N MET A 79 14.24 5.30 7.57
CA MET A 79 13.42 6.30 8.26
C MET A 79 12.99 5.85 9.65
N SER A 80 12.94 4.55 9.92
CA SER A 80 12.57 4.04 11.24
C SER A 80 13.53 4.46 12.34
N LYS A 81 14.72 4.93 11.98
CA LYS A 81 15.70 5.43 12.97
C LYS A 81 15.27 6.74 13.60
N THR A 82 14.46 7.52 12.92
CA THR A 82 14.09 8.86 13.37
C THR A 82 12.57 9.09 13.40
N HIS A 83 11.79 8.17 12.86
CA HIS A 83 10.34 8.31 12.78
C HIS A 83 9.64 7.04 13.26
N LYS A 84 8.39 7.20 13.69
CA LYS A 84 7.53 6.07 14.06
C LYS A 84 6.91 5.51 12.78
N ILE A 85 7.45 4.39 12.32
CA ILE A 85 7.15 3.83 11.00
C ILE A 85 6.64 2.40 11.11
N GLY A 86 5.57 2.08 10.38
CA GLY A 86 5.21 0.72 10.02
C GLY A 86 5.56 0.54 8.55
N LEU A 87 6.09 -0.62 8.17
CA LEU A 87 6.53 -0.87 6.80
C LEU A 87 6.04 -2.23 6.34
N VAL A 88 5.32 -2.24 5.21
CA VAL A 88 4.81 -3.47 4.61
C VAL A 88 5.17 -3.46 3.13
N SER A 89 5.65 -4.59 2.61
CA SER A 89 5.97 -4.76 1.19
C SER A 89 4.89 -5.59 0.50
N GLY A 90 4.92 -5.58 -0.83
CA GLY A 90 3.96 -6.35 -1.62
C GLY A 90 2.62 -5.67 -1.76
N MET A 91 2.58 -4.35 -1.67
CA MET A 91 1.31 -3.62 -1.76
C MET A 91 0.57 -3.96 -3.04
N ASN A 92 -0.73 -4.07 -2.91
CA ASN A 92 -1.63 -4.34 -4.03
C ASN A 92 -2.97 -3.69 -3.73
N MET A 93 -3.86 -3.70 -4.73
CA MET A 93 -5.16 -3.03 -4.59
C MET A 93 -6.03 -3.63 -3.47
N PRO A 94 -6.21 -4.95 -3.38
CA PRO A 94 -7.02 -5.51 -2.30
C PRO A 94 -6.49 -5.18 -0.91
N MET A 95 -5.19 -5.24 -0.71
CA MET A 95 -4.54 -4.84 0.55
C MET A 95 -4.86 -3.39 0.88
N LEU A 96 -4.68 -2.49 -0.10
CA LEU A 96 -4.89 -1.07 0.12
C LEU A 96 -6.34 -0.75 0.45
N VAL A 97 -7.28 -1.36 -0.27
CA VAL A 97 -8.71 -1.21 0.01
C VAL A 97 -9.03 -1.66 1.43
N ALA A 98 -8.49 -2.80 1.86
CA ALA A 98 -8.72 -3.30 3.22
C ALA A 98 -8.19 -2.32 4.27
N VAL A 99 -6.97 -1.83 4.08
CA VAL A 99 -6.35 -0.90 5.04
C VAL A 99 -7.18 0.38 5.17
N VAL A 100 -7.55 1.02 4.05
CA VAL A 100 -8.29 2.28 4.13
C VAL A 100 -9.71 2.08 4.64
N SER A 101 -10.33 0.93 4.36
CA SER A 101 -11.69 0.64 4.80
C SER A 101 -11.75 0.40 6.31
N GLU A 102 -10.73 -0.18 6.90
CA GLU A 102 -10.74 -0.54 8.31
C GLU A 102 -10.00 0.46 9.19
N ARG A 103 -9.24 1.38 8.62
CA ARG A 103 -8.52 2.39 9.39
C ARG A 103 -9.50 3.35 10.07
N THR A 104 -9.32 3.56 11.37
CA THR A 104 -10.09 4.52 12.17
C THR A 104 -9.14 5.48 12.88
N GLU A 105 -9.70 6.47 13.54
CA GLU A 105 -8.91 7.41 14.35
C GLU A 105 -8.12 6.70 15.46
N SER A 106 -8.60 5.58 15.93
CA SER A 106 -7.94 4.84 17.01
C SER A 106 -7.03 3.71 16.54
N SER A 107 -6.92 3.47 15.22
CA SER A 107 -6.06 2.43 14.70
C SER A 107 -4.59 2.72 15.01
N THR A 108 -3.86 1.69 15.42
CA THR A 108 -2.42 1.77 15.63
C THR A 108 -1.68 1.26 14.39
N LEU A 109 -0.36 1.51 14.33
CA LEU A 109 0.45 0.91 13.27
C LEU A 109 0.37 -0.61 13.28
N LYS A 110 0.37 -1.20 14.48
CA LYS A 110 0.25 -2.65 14.61
C LYS A 110 -1.05 -3.15 13.99
N ASP A 111 -2.16 -2.47 14.28
CA ASP A 111 -3.47 -2.84 13.72
C ASP A 111 -3.43 -2.84 12.19
N LEU A 112 -2.89 -1.77 11.59
CA LEU A 112 -2.87 -1.64 10.14
C LEU A 112 -1.90 -2.61 9.48
N ILE A 113 -0.78 -2.92 10.13
CA ILE A 113 0.14 -3.94 9.64
C ILE A 113 -0.55 -5.30 9.61
N GLU A 114 -1.31 -5.63 10.65
CA GLU A 114 -2.05 -6.89 10.71
C GLU A 114 -3.08 -6.98 9.58
N ILE A 115 -3.79 -5.89 9.30
CA ILE A 115 -4.73 -5.85 8.18
C ILE A 115 -3.99 -6.02 6.86
N ALA A 116 -2.91 -5.26 6.65
CA ALA A 116 -2.17 -5.28 5.40
C ALA A 116 -1.54 -6.65 5.10
N THR A 117 -1.14 -7.38 6.13
CA THR A 117 -0.48 -8.68 5.97
C THR A 117 -1.44 -9.87 6.11
N ASN A 118 -2.72 -9.62 6.31
CA ASN A 118 -3.71 -10.69 6.46
C ASN A 118 -3.89 -11.41 5.10
N PRO A 119 -3.63 -12.72 5.03
CA PRO A 119 -3.77 -13.46 3.77
C PRO A 119 -5.17 -13.38 3.16
N ASP A 120 -6.19 -13.16 3.98
CA ASP A 120 -7.56 -13.06 3.49
C ASP A 120 -7.81 -11.78 2.69
N TYR A 121 -6.91 -10.80 2.80
CA TYR A 121 -7.08 -9.50 2.17
C TYR A 121 -6.17 -9.24 0.98
N HIS A 122 -5.23 -10.11 0.65
CA HIS A 122 -4.32 -9.82 -0.45
C HIS A 122 -4.89 -10.16 -1.83
N GLY A 123 -6.05 -10.83 -1.88
CA GLY A 123 -6.82 -10.94 -3.13
C GLY A 123 -6.23 -11.80 -4.23
N ILE A 124 -5.20 -12.59 -3.93
CA ILE A 124 -4.58 -13.45 -4.94
C ILE A 124 -5.40 -14.71 -5.09
N GLN A 125 -6.03 -14.88 -6.24
CA GLN A 125 -6.89 -16.02 -6.53
C GLN A 125 -6.63 -16.49 -7.95
N GLY A 126 -6.90 -17.74 -8.21
CA GLY A 126 -6.72 -18.30 -9.54
C GLY A 126 -7.88 -19.22 -9.90
N THR A 127 -8.25 -19.23 -11.17
CA THR A 127 -9.30 -20.10 -11.70
C THR A 127 -8.93 -20.49 -13.12
N LEU A 128 -9.06 -21.78 -13.42
CA LEU A 128 -8.93 -22.26 -14.78
C LEU A 128 -10.34 -22.40 -15.36
N PHE A 129 -10.63 -21.59 -16.38
CA PHE A 129 -11.91 -21.72 -17.08
C PHE A 129 -11.73 -22.64 -18.28
N GLU A 130 -12.51 -23.72 -18.31
CA GLU A 130 -12.49 -24.62 -19.46
C GLU A 130 -13.46 -24.13 -20.54
N LYS A 131 -13.15 -24.47 -21.78
CA LYS A 131 -13.98 -24.07 -22.92
C LYS A 131 -15.39 -24.65 -22.72
N GLY A 132 -16.39 -23.81 -22.82
CA GLY A 132 -17.78 -24.22 -22.68
C GLY A 132 -18.37 -24.06 -21.30
N GLU A 133 -17.58 -23.59 -20.32
CA GLU A 133 -18.06 -23.44 -18.94
C GLU A 133 -18.44 -22.01 -18.59
N THR A 134 -18.52 -21.12 -19.58
CA THR A 134 -18.80 -19.71 -19.33
C THR A 134 -20.11 -19.47 -18.59
N LYS A 135 -21.11 -20.29 -18.81
CA LYS A 135 -22.41 -20.17 -18.13
C LYS A 135 -22.32 -20.40 -16.62
N ARG A 136 -21.21 -20.97 -16.13
CA ARG A 136 -21.02 -21.28 -14.72
C ARG A 136 -20.29 -20.17 -13.98
N ARG A 137 -19.84 -19.16 -14.69
CA ARG A 137 -19.03 -18.09 -14.12
C ARG A 137 -19.76 -17.32 -13.03
N GLY A 138 -21.04 -17.09 -13.19
CA GLY A 138 -21.81 -16.39 -12.19
C GLY A 138 -21.76 -17.08 -10.83
N LYS A 139 -21.73 -18.39 -10.81
CA LYS A 139 -21.64 -19.12 -9.56
C LYS A 139 -20.29 -18.97 -8.91
N LEU A 140 -19.22 -18.90 -9.70
CA LEU A 140 -17.88 -18.77 -9.19
C LEU A 140 -17.64 -17.38 -8.61
N SER A 141 -18.23 -16.38 -9.18
CA SER A 141 -18.03 -15.01 -8.74
C SER A 141 -18.74 -14.67 -7.43
N ILE A 142 -19.77 -15.46 -7.09
CA ILE A 142 -20.55 -15.19 -5.89
C ILE A 142 -19.85 -15.67 -4.65
N ASN A 143 -19.18 -16.69 -4.76
CA ASN A 143 -18.61 -17.27 -3.60
C ASN A 143 -17.21 -16.93 -3.34
N LYS A 144 -17.74 -17.13 -3.52
CA LYS A 144 -16.86 -17.31 -3.19
C LYS A 144 -16.22 -17.44 -2.53
N ASP A 145 -16.62 -17.62 -2.56
CA ASP A 145 -16.17 -17.71 -2.02
C ASP A 145 -15.94 -17.58 -1.61
#